data_1ed6482faca8fde36695a318dd36cbf0
#
_entry.id   1ed6482faca8fde36695a318dd36cbf0
#
_cell.length_a   1.000
_cell.length_b   1.000
_cell.length_c   1.000
_cell.angle_alpha   90.00
_cell.angle_beta   90.00
_cell.angle_gamma   90.00
#
_symmetry.space_group_name_H-M   'P 1'
#
loop_
_entity.id
_entity.type
_entity.pdbx_description
1 polymer ?
#
loop_
_entity_poly.entity_id
_entity_poly.type
_entity_poly.pdbx_seq_one_letter_code
_entity_poly.pdbx_strand_id
1 'polypeptide(L)'
;MKYIDKRYKEPEELAEYRETTPDATYDGFSKKGVVRKSLCEEQGYICAYCMGKIEKDNSTIEHYISQRWHTNSKFSAEEHRVRSLLYSNMCGVCVNDAEHCDKHRGNEPLEILNPHDSSCQQLITYNLQGEIIPNGKNNQQNKQVEKDIKTLNLNCEKLKKARNASWDEVWKRFKEEHKTETWTKKLFKSYAERYLQRTTKKGVSRFHAYCNYIVWYFYYYSESNRYK
;
A
#
# COMPACT_ATOMS: atom_id res chain seq x y z
N MET A 1 -4.43 -2.15 -1.55
CA MET A 1 -2.99 -2.43 -1.41
C MET A 1 -2.37 -2.51 -2.80
N LYS A 2 -1.13 -2.08 -2.97
CA LYS A 2 -0.38 -2.19 -4.23
C LYS A 2 0.93 -2.93 -3.96
N TYR A 3 1.31 -3.80 -4.89
CA TYR A 3 2.60 -4.53 -4.81
C TYR A 3 3.79 -3.56 -4.81
N ILE A 4 4.72 -3.78 -3.90
CA ILE A 4 5.98 -3.04 -3.78
C ILE A 4 7.11 -3.96 -4.24
N ASP A 5 7.72 -3.60 -5.36
CA ASP A 5 8.88 -4.32 -5.87
C ASP A 5 10.13 -3.97 -5.06
N LYS A 6 10.59 -4.91 -4.26
CA LYS A 6 11.77 -4.75 -3.37
C LYS A 6 13.12 -4.92 -4.09
N ARG A 7 13.17 -4.83 -5.43
CA ARG A 7 14.43 -4.79 -6.20
C ARG A 7 15.14 -3.43 -6.15
N TYR A 8 14.51 -2.41 -5.56
CA TYR A 8 15.18 -1.14 -5.29
C TYR A 8 16.38 -1.36 -4.37
N LYS A 9 17.51 -0.70 -4.72
CA LYS A 9 18.70 -0.75 -3.89
C LYS A 9 18.40 -0.13 -2.52
N GLU A 10 18.74 -0.84 -1.46
CA GLU A 10 18.64 -0.27 -0.11
C GLU A 10 19.59 0.94 0.06
N PRO A 11 19.24 1.89 0.95
CA PRO A 11 20.15 2.97 1.29
C PRO A 11 21.51 2.47 1.81
N GLU A 12 22.59 3.04 1.31
CA GLU A 12 23.96 2.63 1.70
C GLU A 12 24.19 2.79 3.21
N GLU A 13 23.58 3.83 3.80
CA GLU A 13 23.69 4.08 5.23
C GLU A 13 23.05 2.98 6.10
N LEU A 14 22.02 2.30 5.60
CA LEU A 14 21.43 1.16 6.32
C LEU A 14 22.28 -0.08 6.18
N ALA A 15 22.80 -0.35 4.98
CA ALA A 15 23.68 -1.46 4.71
C ALA A 15 24.99 -1.34 5.52
N GLU A 16 25.65 -0.18 5.45
CA GLU A 16 26.88 0.11 6.21
C GLU A 16 26.66 -0.06 7.72
N TYR A 17 25.59 0.51 8.27
CA TYR A 17 25.28 0.38 9.69
C TYR A 17 25.14 -1.09 10.11
N ARG A 18 24.42 -1.89 9.33
CA ARG A 18 24.21 -3.31 9.60
C ARG A 18 25.51 -4.11 9.53
N GLU A 19 26.42 -3.77 8.63
CA GLU A 19 27.67 -4.50 8.40
C GLU A 19 28.78 -4.10 9.37
N THR A 20 28.81 -2.84 9.80
CA THR A 20 29.94 -2.30 10.58
C THR A 20 29.66 -2.16 12.08
N THR A 21 28.40 -2.25 12.50
CA THR A 21 28.02 -2.06 13.91
C THR A 21 27.83 -3.41 14.60
N PRO A 22 28.67 -3.78 15.59
CA PRO A 22 28.42 -4.96 16.41
C PRO A 22 27.04 -4.87 17.08
N ASP A 23 26.31 -5.98 17.09
CA ASP A 23 24.96 -6.07 17.70
C ASP A 23 23.99 -5.00 17.24
N ALA A 24 24.09 -4.59 15.97
CA ALA A 24 23.26 -3.56 15.37
C ALA A 24 21.77 -3.81 15.65
N THR A 25 21.07 -2.75 16.05
CA THR A 25 19.61 -2.75 16.27
C THR A 25 18.95 -1.64 15.48
N TYR A 26 17.67 -1.82 15.13
CA TYR A 26 16.93 -0.76 14.44
C TYR A 26 16.77 0.50 15.30
N ASP A 27 16.64 0.38 16.60
CA ASP A 27 16.55 1.53 17.51
C ASP A 27 17.83 2.36 17.52
N GLY A 28 18.99 1.72 17.43
CA GLY A 28 20.31 2.35 17.34
C GLY A 28 20.58 3.02 15.97
N PHE A 29 19.85 2.67 14.93
CA PHE A 29 20.00 3.27 13.61
C PHE A 29 19.46 4.70 13.56
N SER A 30 20.35 5.70 13.46
CA SER A 30 19.97 7.12 13.53
C SER A 30 19.45 7.71 12.22
N LYS A 31 19.88 7.18 11.05
CA LYS A 31 19.56 7.75 9.73
C LYS A 31 18.20 7.29 9.15
N LYS A 32 17.18 7.10 10.00
CA LYS A 32 15.84 6.64 9.59
C LYS A 32 15.17 7.51 8.50
N GLY A 33 15.54 8.80 8.43
CA GLY A 33 15.04 9.72 7.41
C GLY A 33 15.45 9.36 5.99
N VAL A 34 16.62 8.77 5.78
CA VAL A 34 17.09 8.30 4.47
C VAL A 34 16.27 7.10 4.03
N VAL A 35 16.04 6.14 4.94
CA VAL A 35 15.19 4.97 4.66
C VAL A 35 13.76 5.37 4.33
N ARG A 36 13.15 6.30 5.09
CA ARG A 36 11.80 6.81 4.77
C ARG A 36 11.71 7.42 3.39
N LYS A 37 12.71 8.22 3.00
CA LYS A 37 12.76 8.81 1.65
C LYS A 37 12.80 7.71 0.58
N SER A 38 13.70 6.75 0.71
CA SER A 38 13.85 5.64 -0.22
C SER A 38 12.55 4.81 -0.36
N LEU A 39 11.90 4.49 0.76
CA LEU A 39 10.62 3.78 0.77
C LEU A 39 9.50 4.57 0.08
N CYS A 40 9.42 5.90 0.30
CA CYS A 40 8.44 6.74 -0.41
C CYS A 40 8.68 6.72 -1.93
N GLU A 41 9.92 6.85 -2.37
CA GLU A 41 10.30 6.81 -3.79
C GLU A 41 9.98 5.44 -4.41
N GLU A 42 10.39 4.36 -3.75
CA GLU A 42 10.11 2.98 -4.15
C GLU A 42 8.60 2.71 -4.30
N GLN A 43 7.79 3.22 -3.38
CA GLN A 43 6.34 3.03 -3.35
C GLN A 43 5.56 4.01 -4.23
N GLY A 44 6.24 4.95 -4.91
CA GLY A 44 5.57 6.00 -5.67
C GLY A 44 4.70 6.90 -4.79
N TYR A 45 5.15 7.14 -3.56
CA TYR A 45 4.55 8.05 -2.57
C TYR A 45 3.13 7.68 -2.13
N ILE A 46 2.84 6.39 -2.06
CA ILE A 46 1.59 5.88 -1.46
C ILE A 46 1.89 4.90 -0.33
N CYS A 47 1.05 4.92 0.70
CA CYS A 47 1.12 4.01 1.84
C CYS A 47 1.01 2.56 1.37
N ALA A 48 1.89 1.69 1.88
CA ALA A 48 1.93 0.27 1.53
C ALA A 48 0.58 -0.45 1.76
N TYR A 49 -0.16 -0.05 2.78
CA TYR A 49 -1.42 -0.70 3.15
C TYR A 49 -2.65 -0.02 2.54
N CYS A 50 -2.91 1.23 2.85
CA CYS A 50 -4.15 1.90 2.44
C CYS A 50 -4.07 2.60 1.08
N MET A 51 -2.86 2.81 0.52
CA MET A 51 -2.57 3.60 -0.69
C MET A 51 -2.91 5.10 -0.56
N GLY A 52 -3.12 5.62 0.64
CA GLY A 52 -3.17 7.06 0.88
C GLY A 52 -1.81 7.70 0.60
N LYS A 53 -1.80 8.98 0.25
CA LYS A 53 -0.57 9.72 -0.06
C LYS A 53 0.36 9.77 1.16
N ILE A 54 1.65 9.52 0.92
CA ILE A 54 2.73 9.69 1.90
C ILE A 54 3.87 10.54 1.33
N GLU A 55 4.59 11.20 2.23
CA GLU A 55 5.85 11.90 1.96
C GLU A 55 6.84 11.52 3.06
N LYS A 56 8.12 11.85 2.88
CA LYS A 56 9.16 11.57 3.89
C LYS A 56 8.76 12.06 5.29
N ASP A 57 8.16 13.25 5.40
CA ASP A 57 7.90 13.89 6.69
C ASP A 57 6.55 13.52 7.32
N ASN A 58 5.66 12.87 6.57
CA ASN A 58 4.37 12.36 7.05
C ASN A 58 4.21 10.85 6.91
N SER A 59 5.33 10.13 6.92
CA SER A 59 5.36 8.67 6.88
C SER A 59 6.20 8.09 8.01
N THR A 60 5.95 6.84 8.33
CA THR A 60 6.77 6.03 9.22
C THR A 60 7.27 4.78 8.51
N ILE A 61 8.35 4.19 9.06
CA ILE A 61 8.88 2.91 8.58
C ILE A 61 8.13 1.81 9.33
N GLU A 62 7.47 0.98 8.58
CA GLU A 62 6.79 -0.22 9.07
C GLU A 62 7.62 -1.46 8.75
N HIS A 63 7.65 -2.41 9.67
CA HIS A 63 8.25 -3.71 9.49
C HIS A 63 7.16 -4.76 9.26
N TYR A 64 7.12 -5.36 8.07
CA TYR A 64 6.12 -6.38 7.75
C TYR A 64 6.17 -7.54 8.77
N ILE A 65 7.37 -8.05 9.06
CA ILE A 65 7.64 -8.90 10.22
C ILE A 65 8.04 -7.96 11.34
N SER A 66 7.21 -7.86 12.39
CA SER A 66 7.39 -6.95 13.52
C SER A 66 8.81 -6.99 14.08
N GLN A 67 9.32 -5.83 14.51
CA GLN A 67 10.59 -5.74 15.22
C GLN A 67 10.54 -6.47 16.58
N ARG A 68 9.38 -6.46 17.23
CA ARG A 68 9.21 -7.03 18.56
C ARG A 68 8.82 -8.49 18.44
N TRP A 69 9.61 -9.33 19.11
CA TRP A 69 9.25 -10.73 19.29
C TRP A 69 7.99 -10.86 20.17
N HIS A 70 7.17 -11.83 19.89
CA HIS A 70 6.04 -12.24 20.72
C HIS A 70 5.92 -13.77 20.72
N THR A 71 5.28 -14.31 21.75
CA THR A 71 5.22 -15.76 22.02
C THR A 71 4.62 -16.60 20.90
N ASN A 72 3.75 -16.00 20.08
CA ASN A 72 3.11 -16.69 18.94
C ASN A 72 3.85 -16.47 17.61
N SER A 73 5.03 -15.83 17.64
CA SER A 73 5.84 -15.67 16.44
C SER A 73 6.48 -16.98 16.03
N LYS A 74 6.49 -17.26 14.73
CA LYS A 74 7.27 -18.36 14.13
C LYS A 74 8.77 -18.07 14.03
N PHE A 75 9.18 -16.86 14.37
CA PHE A 75 10.56 -16.41 14.37
C PHE A 75 11.06 -16.21 15.82
N SER A 76 12.33 -16.49 16.07
CA SER A 76 12.99 -16.21 17.35
C SER A 76 13.18 -14.69 17.57
N ALA A 77 13.52 -14.30 18.79
CA ALA A 77 13.83 -12.90 19.12
C ALA A 77 15.01 -12.38 18.29
N GLU A 78 16.03 -13.21 18.07
CA GLU A 78 17.20 -12.87 17.25
C GLU A 78 16.81 -12.69 15.77
N GLU A 79 15.97 -13.56 15.22
CA GLU A 79 15.49 -13.39 13.87
C GLU A 79 14.66 -12.11 13.69
N HIS A 80 13.87 -11.71 14.69
CA HIS A 80 13.18 -10.41 14.69
C HIS A 80 14.18 -9.25 14.68
N ARG A 81 15.24 -9.31 15.50
CA ARG A 81 16.31 -8.31 15.54
C ARG A 81 16.99 -8.17 14.17
N VAL A 82 17.44 -9.26 13.59
CA VAL A 82 18.09 -9.27 12.27
C VAL A 82 17.16 -8.73 11.18
N ARG A 83 15.90 -9.20 11.14
CA ARG A 83 14.89 -8.77 10.16
C ARG A 83 14.51 -7.30 10.28
N SER A 84 14.64 -6.71 11.48
CA SER A 84 14.36 -5.29 11.69
C SER A 84 15.31 -4.35 10.96
N LEU A 85 16.49 -4.85 10.55
CA LEU A 85 17.48 -4.11 9.77
C LEU A 85 17.48 -4.48 8.27
N LEU A 86 16.62 -5.39 7.84
CA LEU A 86 16.50 -5.73 6.42
C LEU A 86 15.56 -4.76 5.70
N TYR A 87 16.06 -4.04 4.72
CA TYR A 87 15.26 -3.15 3.87
C TYR A 87 14.11 -3.89 3.18
N SER A 88 14.31 -5.17 2.84
CA SER A 88 13.28 -6.04 2.27
C SER A 88 12.11 -6.34 3.21
N ASN A 89 12.27 -6.12 4.52
CA ASN A 89 11.21 -6.23 5.52
C ASN A 89 10.52 -4.89 5.82
N MET A 90 10.98 -3.78 5.23
CA MET A 90 10.48 -2.43 5.52
C MET A 90 9.53 -1.94 4.44
N CYS A 91 8.53 -1.17 4.85
CA CYS A 91 7.68 -0.38 3.95
C CYS A 91 7.33 0.97 4.57
N GLY A 92 7.03 1.95 3.71
CA GLY A 92 6.55 3.28 4.12
C GLY A 92 5.05 3.25 4.33
N VAL A 93 4.59 3.71 5.49
CA VAL A 93 3.16 3.79 5.80
C VAL A 93 2.78 5.18 6.31
N CYS A 94 1.49 5.51 6.20
CA CYS A 94 0.99 6.80 6.63
C CYS A 94 1.03 6.95 8.15
N VAL A 95 1.32 8.17 8.60
CA VAL A 95 1.10 8.58 9.99
C VAL A 95 -0.38 8.91 10.18
N ASN A 96 -0.99 8.38 11.22
CA ASN A 96 -2.38 8.63 11.60
C ASN A 96 -2.55 8.42 13.12
N ASP A 97 -3.71 8.79 13.66
CA ASP A 97 -4.01 8.73 15.09
C ASP A 97 -4.47 7.33 15.53
N ALA A 98 -3.75 6.31 15.16
CA ALA A 98 -4.03 4.89 15.43
C ALA A 98 -5.34 4.35 14.81
N GLU A 99 -5.93 5.08 13.87
CA GLU A 99 -7.19 4.67 13.25
C GLU A 99 -7.03 3.51 12.27
N HIS A 100 -5.88 3.39 11.59
CA HIS A 100 -5.65 2.36 10.56
C HIS A 100 -4.15 2.12 10.29
N CYS A 101 -3.84 1.15 9.44
CA CYS A 101 -2.50 0.76 9.01
C CYS A 101 -1.61 0.33 10.19
N ASP A 102 -0.32 0.69 10.19
CA ASP A 102 0.67 0.33 11.21
C ASP A 102 0.20 0.65 12.64
N LYS A 103 -0.25 1.86 12.87
CA LYS A 103 -0.65 2.31 14.21
C LYS A 103 -1.84 1.52 14.80
N HIS A 104 -2.75 1.05 13.94
CA HIS A 104 -3.86 0.18 14.37
C HIS A 104 -3.41 -1.27 14.51
N ARG A 105 -2.57 -1.73 13.57
CA ARG A 105 -2.02 -3.08 13.57
C ARG A 105 -1.17 -3.37 14.80
N GLY A 106 -0.32 -2.43 15.19
CA GLY A 106 0.69 -2.67 16.23
C GLY A 106 1.65 -3.79 15.82
N ASN A 107 1.80 -4.79 16.68
CA ASN A 107 2.70 -5.94 16.42
C ASN A 107 1.96 -7.18 15.87
N GLU A 108 0.65 -7.10 15.62
CA GLU A 108 -0.12 -8.24 15.13
C GLU A 108 0.37 -8.70 13.75
N PRO A 109 0.66 -10.00 13.57
CA PRO A 109 1.07 -10.52 12.28
C PRO A 109 -0.08 -10.47 11.28
N LEU A 110 0.25 -10.19 10.02
CA LEU A 110 -0.68 -10.37 8.92
C LEU A 110 -0.64 -11.83 8.44
N GLU A 111 -1.79 -12.36 8.07
CA GLU A 111 -1.94 -13.75 7.63
C GLU A 111 -1.48 -13.96 6.18
N ILE A 112 -1.89 -13.05 5.28
CA ILE A 112 -1.70 -13.23 3.84
C ILE A 112 -1.48 -11.91 3.07
N LEU A 113 -1.97 -10.76 3.57
CA LEU A 113 -1.81 -9.47 2.88
C LEU A 113 -0.38 -8.93 3.05
N ASN A 114 0.51 -9.37 2.18
CA ASN A 114 1.89 -8.92 2.15
C ASN A 114 2.12 -7.95 0.99
N PRO A 115 2.43 -6.65 1.24
CA PRO A 115 2.69 -5.69 0.16
C PRO A 115 3.94 -6.02 -0.67
N HIS A 116 4.82 -6.89 -0.18
CA HIS A 116 6.00 -7.35 -0.91
C HIS A 116 5.75 -8.61 -1.76
N ASP A 117 4.53 -9.16 -1.72
CA ASP A 117 4.11 -10.27 -2.57
C ASP A 117 3.31 -9.72 -3.76
N SER A 118 3.70 -10.10 -4.98
CA SER A 118 3.03 -9.65 -6.21
C SER A 118 1.55 -10.06 -6.29
N SER A 119 1.15 -11.13 -5.61
CA SER A 119 -0.23 -11.60 -5.54
C SER A 119 -1.14 -10.75 -4.64
N CYS A 120 -0.58 -9.90 -3.76
CA CYS A 120 -1.35 -9.17 -2.75
C CYS A 120 -2.51 -8.34 -3.34
N GLN A 121 -2.33 -7.80 -4.55
CA GLN A 121 -3.35 -6.99 -5.22
C GLN A 121 -4.56 -7.83 -5.67
N GLN A 122 -4.35 -9.12 -5.96
CA GLN A 122 -5.39 -10.03 -6.45
C GLN A 122 -6.24 -10.57 -5.31
N LEU A 123 -5.73 -10.53 -4.08
CA LEU A 123 -6.42 -11.02 -2.89
C LEU A 123 -7.54 -10.10 -2.40
N ILE A 124 -7.61 -8.89 -2.93
CA ILE A 124 -8.60 -7.89 -2.54
C ILE A 124 -9.29 -7.31 -3.76
N THR A 125 -10.55 -6.92 -3.56
CA THR A 125 -11.32 -6.11 -4.51
C THR A 125 -12.07 -5.03 -3.71
N TYR A 126 -12.97 -4.31 -4.35
CA TYR A 126 -13.68 -3.19 -3.73
C TYR A 126 -15.19 -3.29 -3.95
N ASN A 127 -15.94 -2.45 -3.23
CA ASN A 127 -17.36 -2.22 -3.49
C ASN A 127 -17.64 -0.72 -3.67
N LEU A 128 -18.87 -0.39 -4.03
CA LEU A 128 -19.29 1.00 -4.30
C LEU A 128 -19.30 1.89 -3.05
N GLN A 129 -19.26 1.31 -1.85
CA GLN A 129 -19.18 2.01 -0.57
C GLN A 129 -17.73 2.40 -0.21
N GLY A 130 -16.76 2.03 -1.06
CA GLY A 130 -15.34 2.28 -0.82
C GLY A 130 -14.70 1.28 0.13
N GLU A 131 -15.33 0.14 0.39
CA GLU A 131 -14.77 -0.93 1.20
C GLU A 131 -13.83 -1.81 0.38
N ILE A 132 -12.80 -2.31 1.03
CA ILE A 132 -11.98 -3.42 0.54
C ILE A 132 -12.67 -4.71 0.96
N ILE A 133 -12.87 -5.62 0.02
CA ILE A 133 -13.46 -6.92 0.27
C ILE A 133 -12.51 -8.04 -0.18
N PRO A 134 -12.54 -9.21 0.48
CA PRO A 134 -11.73 -10.35 0.10
C PRO A 134 -12.01 -10.82 -1.33
N ASN A 135 -10.97 -11.21 -2.04
CA ASN A 135 -11.02 -11.78 -3.40
C ASN A 135 -10.07 -12.98 -3.52
N GLY A 136 -9.96 -13.78 -2.49
CA GLY A 136 -9.15 -15.00 -2.48
C GLY A 136 -9.80 -16.14 -3.29
N LYS A 137 -9.00 -17.11 -3.65
CA LYS A 137 -9.41 -18.26 -4.48
C LYS A 137 -10.36 -19.22 -3.76
N ASN A 138 -10.42 -19.18 -2.44
CA ASN A 138 -11.24 -20.07 -1.62
C ASN A 138 -11.63 -19.41 -0.29
N ASN A 139 -12.55 -20.05 0.45
CA ASN A 139 -13.07 -19.56 1.72
C ASN A 139 -11.98 -19.34 2.79
N GLN A 140 -10.94 -20.15 2.83
CA GLN A 140 -9.86 -20.02 3.81
C GLN A 140 -9.06 -18.75 3.54
N GLN A 141 -8.65 -18.52 2.28
CA GLN A 141 -7.97 -17.29 1.90
C GLN A 141 -8.84 -16.05 2.19
N ASN A 142 -10.14 -16.12 1.89
CA ASN A 142 -11.04 -15.00 2.17
C ASN A 142 -11.11 -14.67 3.67
N LYS A 143 -11.15 -15.66 4.55
CA LYS A 143 -11.11 -15.45 6.02
C LYS A 143 -9.78 -14.83 6.46
N GLN A 144 -8.66 -15.26 5.89
CA GLN A 144 -7.34 -14.67 6.19
C GLN A 144 -7.25 -13.21 5.72
N VAL A 145 -7.71 -12.92 4.51
CA VAL A 145 -7.77 -11.55 3.97
C VAL A 145 -8.69 -10.67 4.82
N GLU A 146 -9.86 -11.18 5.22
CA GLU A 146 -10.80 -10.44 6.09
C GLU A 146 -10.17 -10.11 7.45
N LYS A 147 -9.44 -11.05 8.04
CA LYS A 147 -8.69 -10.83 9.28
C LYS A 147 -7.67 -9.71 9.09
N ASP A 148 -6.87 -9.75 8.02
CA ASP A 148 -5.86 -8.74 7.74
C ASP A 148 -6.47 -7.35 7.48
N ILE A 149 -7.60 -7.28 6.75
CA ILE A 149 -8.36 -6.03 6.56
C ILE A 149 -8.78 -5.44 7.91
N LYS A 150 -9.24 -6.27 8.85
CA LYS A 150 -9.62 -5.86 10.21
C LYS A 150 -8.40 -5.46 11.05
N THR A 151 -7.31 -6.24 11.01
CA THR A 151 -6.05 -5.96 11.70
C THR A 151 -5.45 -4.62 11.28
N LEU A 152 -5.56 -4.26 10.00
CA LEU A 152 -5.12 -2.97 9.47
C LEU A 152 -6.20 -1.88 9.52
N ASN A 153 -7.42 -2.21 9.92
CA ASN A 153 -8.63 -1.36 9.88
C ASN A 153 -8.80 -0.61 8.56
N LEU A 154 -8.64 -1.33 7.44
CA LEU A 154 -8.66 -0.72 6.11
C LEU A 154 -10.06 -0.25 5.68
N ASN A 155 -11.10 -0.63 6.39
CA ASN A 155 -12.49 -0.24 6.14
C ASN A 155 -13.05 0.77 7.16
N CYS A 156 -12.18 1.49 7.90
CA CYS A 156 -12.63 2.60 8.73
C CYS A 156 -13.28 3.70 7.86
N GLU A 157 -14.20 4.45 8.44
CA GLU A 157 -14.97 5.49 7.75
C GLU A 157 -14.10 6.52 7.03
N LYS A 158 -12.97 6.90 7.64
CA LYS A 158 -12.00 7.83 7.07
C LYS A 158 -11.44 7.32 5.74
N LEU A 159 -11.05 6.03 5.67
CA LEU A 159 -10.48 5.45 4.46
C LEU A 159 -11.54 5.21 3.38
N LYS A 160 -12.77 4.82 3.74
CA LYS A 160 -13.87 4.70 2.79
C LYS A 160 -14.20 6.06 2.15
N LYS A 161 -14.34 7.10 2.96
CA LYS A 161 -14.56 8.47 2.48
C LYS A 161 -13.41 8.97 1.60
N ALA A 162 -12.15 8.70 1.97
CA ALA A 162 -11.00 9.13 1.20
C ALA A 162 -10.91 8.44 -0.17
N ARG A 163 -11.25 7.14 -0.26
CA ARG A 163 -11.35 6.43 -1.54
C ARG A 163 -12.43 7.03 -2.42
N ASN A 164 -13.62 7.23 -1.88
CA ASN A 164 -14.74 7.80 -2.63
C ASN A 164 -14.42 9.22 -3.10
N ALA A 165 -13.88 10.09 -2.25
CA ALA A 165 -13.46 11.44 -2.63
C ALA A 165 -12.40 11.43 -3.76
N SER A 166 -11.44 10.50 -3.69
CA SER A 166 -10.43 10.34 -4.75
C SER A 166 -11.07 9.88 -6.08
N TRP A 167 -12.06 9.00 -6.02
CA TRP A 167 -12.84 8.59 -7.19
C TRP A 167 -13.65 9.76 -7.75
N ASP A 168 -14.36 10.51 -6.91
CA ASP A 168 -15.22 11.63 -7.33
C ASP A 168 -14.41 12.72 -8.06
N GLU A 169 -13.19 13.03 -7.56
CA GLU A 169 -12.28 13.96 -8.23
C GLU A 169 -11.90 13.45 -9.63
N VAL A 170 -11.51 12.18 -9.73
CA VAL A 170 -11.11 11.58 -11.00
C VAL A 170 -12.30 11.47 -11.95
N TRP A 171 -13.46 11.10 -11.45
CA TRP A 171 -14.69 10.98 -12.23
C TRP A 171 -15.17 12.34 -12.78
N LYS A 172 -15.05 13.39 -11.95
CA LYS A 172 -15.33 14.77 -12.42
C LYS A 172 -14.41 15.15 -13.58
N ARG A 173 -13.11 14.90 -13.44
CA ARG A 173 -12.12 15.16 -14.49
C ARG A 173 -12.41 14.35 -15.76
N PHE A 174 -12.69 13.06 -15.62
CA PHE A 174 -13.07 12.20 -16.74
C PHE A 174 -14.26 12.77 -17.52
N LYS A 175 -15.32 13.20 -16.82
CA LYS A 175 -16.50 13.80 -17.46
C LYS A 175 -16.20 15.10 -18.18
N GLU A 176 -15.33 15.93 -17.65
CA GLU A 176 -14.90 17.19 -18.31
C GLU A 176 -14.06 16.92 -19.56
N GLU A 177 -13.11 15.99 -19.48
CA GLU A 177 -12.24 15.62 -20.60
C GLU A 177 -13.02 14.96 -21.75
N HIS A 178 -14.09 14.24 -21.46
CA HIS A 178 -14.85 13.43 -22.43
C HIS A 178 -16.34 13.84 -22.55
N LYS A 179 -16.66 15.10 -22.30
CA LYS A 179 -18.06 15.57 -22.26
C LYS A 179 -18.78 15.50 -23.63
N THR A 180 -18.03 15.52 -24.72
CA THR A 180 -18.56 15.48 -26.10
C THR A 180 -18.38 14.12 -26.76
N GLU A 181 -17.79 13.15 -26.09
CA GLU A 181 -17.49 11.84 -26.62
C GLU A 181 -18.55 10.80 -26.21
N THR A 182 -18.75 9.79 -27.04
CA THR A 182 -19.48 8.60 -26.63
C THR A 182 -18.61 7.75 -25.69
N TRP A 183 -19.08 7.49 -24.49
CA TRP A 183 -18.34 6.68 -23.53
C TRP A 183 -18.45 5.21 -23.89
N THR A 184 -17.31 4.58 -24.11
CA THR A 184 -17.18 3.18 -24.50
C THR A 184 -16.40 2.37 -23.47
N LYS A 185 -16.56 1.05 -23.47
CA LYS A 185 -15.75 0.13 -22.67
C LYS A 185 -14.25 0.33 -22.88
N LYS A 186 -13.85 0.56 -24.13
CA LYS A 186 -12.44 0.83 -24.49
C LYS A 186 -11.93 2.12 -23.85
N LEU A 187 -12.75 3.17 -23.82
CA LEU A 187 -12.37 4.44 -23.20
C LEU A 187 -12.15 4.27 -21.69
N PHE A 188 -13.06 3.58 -20.98
CA PHE A 188 -12.89 3.31 -19.56
C PHE A 188 -11.63 2.50 -19.28
N LYS A 189 -11.36 1.44 -20.03
CA LYS A 189 -10.16 0.61 -19.86
C LYS A 189 -8.88 1.41 -20.10
N SER A 190 -8.82 2.22 -21.15
CA SER A 190 -7.66 3.07 -21.41
C SER A 190 -7.43 4.12 -20.33
N TYR A 191 -8.52 4.64 -19.75
CA TYR A 191 -8.42 5.60 -18.64
C TYR A 191 -7.96 4.93 -17.34
N ALA A 192 -8.43 3.71 -17.04
CA ALA A 192 -7.95 2.91 -15.94
C ALA A 192 -6.42 2.66 -16.02
N GLU A 193 -5.91 2.34 -17.19
CA GLU A 193 -4.49 2.08 -17.43
C GLU A 193 -3.59 3.26 -17.05
N ARG A 194 -4.06 4.52 -17.19
CA ARG A 194 -3.33 5.71 -16.75
C ARG A 194 -3.06 5.68 -15.23
N TYR A 195 -4.00 5.16 -14.45
CA TYR A 195 -3.87 5.08 -12.98
C TYR A 195 -3.09 3.87 -12.48
N LEU A 196 -2.80 2.91 -13.35
CA LEU A 196 -1.85 1.83 -13.06
C LEU A 196 -0.39 2.32 -13.12
N GLN A 197 -0.15 3.43 -13.82
CA GLN A 197 1.17 4.00 -14.04
C GLN A 197 1.47 5.15 -13.07
N ARG A 198 2.76 5.39 -12.84
CA ARG A 198 3.20 6.58 -12.13
C ARG A 198 3.18 7.79 -13.06
N THR A 199 2.81 8.93 -12.54
CA THR A 199 2.93 10.21 -13.23
C THR A 199 4.18 10.93 -12.74
N THR A 200 5.07 11.32 -13.67
CA THR A 200 6.28 12.09 -13.33
C THR A 200 6.02 13.58 -13.49
N LYS A 201 6.18 14.32 -12.39
CA LYS A 201 6.13 15.79 -12.38
C LYS A 201 7.40 16.33 -11.70
N LYS A 202 8.10 17.26 -12.32
CA LYS A 202 9.34 17.86 -11.79
C LYS A 202 10.36 16.81 -11.33
N GLY A 203 10.54 15.74 -12.09
CA GLY A 203 11.48 14.66 -11.78
C GLY A 203 11.00 13.66 -10.71
N VAL A 204 9.84 13.86 -10.10
CA VAL A 204 9.29 12.93 -9.08
C VAL A 204 8.18 12.08 -9.68
N SER A 205 8.33 10.76 -9.58
CA SER A 205 7.42 9.77 -10.14
C SER A 205 6.48 9.22 -9.07
N ARG A 206 5.17 9.46 -9.21
CA ARG A 206 4.15 9.18 -8.19
C ARG A 206 2.99 8.37 -8.73
N PHE A 207 2.45 7.46 -7.92
CA PHE A 207 1.11 6.93 -8.12
C PHE A 207 0.06 7.94 -7.65
N HIS A 208 -1.11 7.85 -8.24
CA HIS A 208 -2.29 8.52 -7.68
C HIS A 208 -2.70 7.82 -6.37
N ALA A 209 -3.07 8.58 -5.35
CA ALA A 209 -3.61 7.99 -4.12
C ALA A 209 -4.84 7.12 -4.44
N TYR A 210 -4.95 5.98 -3.78
CA TYR A 210 -6.03 5.01 -4.00
C TYR A 210 -6.17 4.51 -5.45
N CYS A 211 -5.08 4.50 -6.22
CA CYS A 211 -5.09 4.18 -7.64
C CYS A 211 -5.80 2.86 -7.98
N ASN A 212 -5.62 1.79 -7.18
CA ASN A 212 -6.29 0.51 -7.44
C ASN A 212 -7.81 0.58 -7.27
N TYR A 213 -8.33 1.44 -6.37
CA TYR A 213 -9.75 1.70 -6.25
C TYR A 213 -10.32 2.45 -7.46
N ILE A 214 -9.60 3.44 -7.95
CA ILE A 214 -9.94 4.19 -9.17
C ILE A 214 -9.98 3.25 -10.37
N VAL A 215 -8.95 2.41 -10.52
CA VAL A 215 -8.86 1.40 -11.58
C VAL A 215 -10.03 0.44 -11.50
N TRP A 216 -10.35 -0.07 -10.31
CA TRP A 216 -11.50 -0.95 -10.09
C TRP A 216 -12.82 -0.30 -10.55
N TYR A 217 -13.04 0.98 -10.24
CA TYR A 217 -14.24 1.70 -10.67
C TYR A 217 -14.36 1.84 -12.19
N PHE A 218 -13.26 2.14 -12.88
CA PHE A 218 -13.28 2.20 -14.34
C PHE A 218 -13.57 0.83 -14.95
N TYR A 219 -13.02 -0.25 -14.41
CA TYR A 219 -13.37 -1.59 -14.85
C TYR A 219 -14.82 -1.95 -14.54
N TYR A 220 -15.34 -1.59 -13.37
CA TYR A 220 -16.75 -1.76 -13.03
C TYR A 220 -17.66 -1.08 -14.07
N TYR A 221 -17.34 0.15 -14.49
CA TYR A 221 -18.09 0.82 -15.57
C TYR A 221 -17.88 0.14 -16.91
N SER A 222 -16.70 -0.34 -17.24
CA SER A 222 -16.43 -1.02 -18.50
C SER A 222 -17.21 -2.34 -18.65
N GLU A 223 -17.52 -3.02 -17.54
CA GLU A 223 -18.33 -4.25 -17.56
C GLU A 223 -19.84 -3.97 -17.48
N SER A 224 -20.22 -2.74 -17.27
CA SER A 224 -21.64 -2.32 -17.25
C SER A 224 -22.25 -2.44 -18.64
N ASN A 225 -23.47 -3.01 -18.72
CA ASN A 225 -24.22 -3.12 -19.98
C ASN A 225 -24.70 -1.77 -20.56
N ARG A 226 -24.41 -0.65 -19.85
CA ARG A 226 -24.79 0.70 -20.29
C ARG A 226 -23.86 1.25 -21.38
N TYR A 227 -22.65 0.69 -21.53
CA TYR A 227 -21.63 1.20 -22.44
C TYR A 227 -21.23 0.09 -23.41
N LYS A 228 -21.32 0.37 -24.72
CA LYS A 228 -20.97 -0.58 -25.79
C LYS A 228 -19.50 -0.47 -26.20
#